data_297906bdb6d9ce28c67f48b0708bd800
#
_entry.id   297906bdb6d9ce28c67f48b0708bd800
#
_cell.length_a   1.000
_cell.length_b   1.000
_cell.length_c   1.000
_cell.angle_alpha   90.00
_cell.angle_beta   90.00
_cell.angle_gamma   90.00
#
_symmetry.space_group_name_H-M   'P 1'
#
loop_
_entity.id
_entity.type
_entity.pdbx_description
1 polymer ?
#
loop_
_entity_poly.entity_id
_entity_poly.type
_entity_poly.pdbx_seq_one_letter_code
_entity_poly.pdbx_strand_id
1 'polypeptide(L)'
;MPLNKACVGRKYPPITNEVTTDAILAYARAYNEDNPAFFDGNRPGGIVAPPMFGVVVTWNALMGAVMDPELGADLLRLVHGEQDMRFLAPIRPGDKITARAKIISIEPKATGETMAIELGADNQKGEPVQRIMFGVFIRGGNRRAAVAEAHGVEAGRRVPLFSVAQKIDPDQTARYAAASGDRNPIHVDENVAKMAGLPGIIVHGLCTMAFTSKVAIDKLCSGDSERLKRLAVRFSRPVRPNETITTKVWNDGERDGRKIFAFETFNANNQAVIKSGIAEVAA
;
A
#
# COMPACT_ATOMS: atom_id res chain seq x y z
N MET A 1 -22.85 11.86 5.71
CA MET A 1 -22.88 11.98 7.19
C MET A 1 -21.44 11.86 7.69
N PRO A 2 -21.08 12.42 8.84
CA PRO A 2 -19.77 12.18 9.45
C PRO A 2 -19.64 10.70 9.88
N LEU A 3 -18.40 10.22 9.99
CA LEU A 3 -18.11 8.87 10.50
C LEU A 3 -18.55 8.74 11.96
N ASN A 4 -19.06 7.57 12.31
CA ASN A 4 -19.45 7.27 13.68
C ASN A 4 -18.21 7.03 14.57
N LYS A 5 -17.87 8.03 15.39
CA LYS A 5 -16.74 7.96 16.32
C LYS A 5 -16.87 6.88 17.40
N ALA A 6 -18.07 6.37 17.68
CA ALA A 6 -18.27 5.26 18.60
C ALA A 6 -17.63 3.95 18.08
N CYS A 7 -17.30 3.87 16.79
CA CYS A 7 -16.57 2.75 16.21
C CYS A 7 -15.06 2.76 16.54
N VAL A 8 -14.51 3.82 17.13
CA VAL A 8 -13.09 3.85 17.54
C VAL A 8 -12.86 2.80 18.63
N GLY A 9 -11.82 1.98 18.46
CA GLY A 9 -11.50 0.85 19.31
C GLY A 9 -12.21 -0.45 18.92
N ARG A 10 -13.16 -0.42 17.98
CA ARG A 10 -13.88 -1.62 17.50
C ARG A 10 -12.92 -2.58 16.83
N LYS A 11 -13.00 -3.84 17.26
CA LYS A 11 -12.29 -4.98 16.65
C LYS A 11 -13.28 -5.77 15.82
N TYR A 12 -12.84 -6.20 14.65
CA TYR A 12 -13.64 -7.00 13.74
C TYR A 12 -13.28 -8.49 13.84
N PRO A 13 -14.19 -9.40 13.49
CA PRO A 13 -13.92 -10.83 13.51
C PRO A 13 -12.67 -11.16 12.70
N PRO A 14 -11.79 -12.05 13.19
CA PRO A 14 -10.61 -12.48 12.44
C PRO A 14 -11.02 -13.27 11.20
N ILE A 15 -10.24 -13.11 10.13
CA ILE A 15 -10.42 -13.84 8.87
C ILE A 15 -9.13 -14.59 8.56
N THR A 16 -9.23 -15.89 8.32
CA THR A 16 -8.08 -16.73 7.98
C THR A 16 -8.08 -16.99 6.47
N ASN A 17 -6.94 -16.73 5.84
CA ASN A 17 -6.69 -16.97 4.41
C ASN A 17 -5.56 -17.98 4.27
N GLU A 18 -5.74 -18.97 3.39
CA GLU A 18 -4.68 -19.87 2.99
C GLU A 18 -3.86 -19.25 1.85
N VAL A 19 -2.55 -19.29 1.98
CA VAL A 19 -1.62 -18.73 1.00
C VAL A 19 -1.27 -19.79 -0.02
N THR A 20 -1.69 -19.59 -1.25
CA THR A 20 -1.34 -20.50 -2.36
C THR A 20 -0.17 -19.95 -3.18
N THR A 21 0.58 -20.85 -3.80
CA THR A 21 1.63 -20.47 -4.76
C THR A 21 1.06 -19.60 -5.88
N ASP A 22 -0.09 -19.98 -6.44
CA ASP A 22 -0.73 -19.24 -7.54
C ASP A 22 -1.10 -17.81 -7.14
N ALA A 23 -1.59 -17.60 -5.92
CA ALA A 23 -1.89 -16.26 -5.42
C ALA A 23 -0.63 -15.39 -5.29
N ILE A 24 0.47 -15.95 -4.80
CA ILE A 24 1.77 -15.25 -4.73
C ILE A 24 2.23 -14.87 -6.14
N LEU A 25 2.25 -15.83 -7.07
CA LEU A 25 2.69 -15.61 -8.45
C LEU A 25 1.81 -14.58 -9.16
N ALA A 26 0.49 -14.68 -9.01
CA ALA A 26 -0.45 -13.73 -9.60
C ALA A 26 -0.20 -12.31 -9.07
N TYR A 27 -0.02 -12.16 -7.76
CA TYR A 27 0.25 -10.87 -7.16
C TYR A 27 1.59 -10.28 -7.61
N ALA A 28 2.67 -11.07 -7.62
CA ALA A 28 3.98 -10.62 -8.06
C ALA A 28 3.94 -10.14 -9.54
N ARG A 29 3.31 -10.91 -10.42
CA ARG A 29 3.12 -10.52 -11.83
C ARG A 29 2.27 -9.27 -12.00
N ALA A 30 1.33 -9.02 -11.07
CA ALA A 30 0.41 -7.89 -11.16
C ALA A 30 1.08 -6.51 -11.02
N TYR A 31 2.32 -6.43 -10.56
CA TYR A 31 3.11 -5.19 -10.53
C TYR A 31 4.51 -5.35 -11.16
N ASN A 32 4.61 -6.25 -12.15
CA ASN A 32 5.83 -6.45 -12.96
C ASN A 32 7.06 -6.85 -12.13
N GLU A 33 6.85 -7.66 -11.10
CA GLU A 33 7.93 -8.20 -10.29
C GLU A 33 8.68 -9.30 -11.05
N ASP A 34 10.00 -9.36 -10.87
CA ASP A 34 10.88 -10.32 -11.54
C ASP A 34 11.92 -10.96 -10.60
N ASN A 35 11.87 -10.65 -9.30
CA ASN A 35 12.79 -11.22 -8.33
C ASN A 35 12.58 -12.74 -8.22
N PRO A 36 13.63 -13.57 -8.48
CA PRO A 36 13.51 -15.02 -8.42
C PRO A 36 12.99 -15.59 -7.09
N ALA A 37 13.16 -14.85 -5.99
CA ALA A 37 12.65 -15.25 -4.68
C ALA A 37 11.13 -15.48 -4.66
N PHE A 38 10.39 -14.82 -5.53
CA PHE A 38 8.93 -14.90 -5.60
C PHE A 38 8.41 -15.89 -6.64
N PHE A 39 9.31 -16.45 -7.49
CA PHE A 39 8.93 -17.29 -8.63
C PHE A 39 9.59 -18.68 -8.65
N ASP A 40 10.82 -18.80 -8.14
CA ASP A 40 11.59 -20.03 -8.23
C ASP A 40 11.43 -20.89 -6.96
N GLY A 41 10.67 -21.97 -7.08
CA GLY A 41 10.49 -22.95 -6.00
C GLY A 41 11.71 -23.85 -5.75
N ASN A 42 12.69 -23.88 -6.66
CA ASN A 42 13.89 -24.73 -6.53
C ASN A 42 15.02 -24.03 -5.75
N ARG A 43 14.88 -22.74 -5.47
CA ARG A 43 15.87 -22.02 -4.67
C ARG A 43 15.88 -22.50 -3.21
N PRO A 44 17.00 -22.37 -2.49
CA PRO A 44 17.02 -22.64 -1.05
C PRO A 44 15.96 -21.82 -0.31
N GLY A 45 15.10 -22.50 0.45
CA GLY A 45 13.96 -21.88 1.14
C GLY A 45 12.68 -21.74 0.31
N GLY A 46 12.68 -22.13 -0.98
CA GLY A 46 11.51 -22.12 -1.85
C GLY A 46 10.98 -20.71 -2.16
N ILE A 47 9.75 -20.64 -2.64
CA ILE A 47 9.04 -19.38 -2.90
C ILE A 47 8.73 -18.67 -1.58
N VAL A 48 8.94 -17.36 -1.59
CA VAL A 48 8.44 -16.43 -0.55
C VAL A 48 7.50 -15.42 -1.20
N ALA A 49 6.47 -14.99 -0.49
CA ALA A 49 5.60 -13.94 -0.99
C ALA A 49 6.32 -12.58 -0.97
N PRO A 50 6.08 -11.71 -1.97
CA PRO A 50 6.55 -10.32 -1.89
C PRO A 50 6.05 -9.66 -0.59
N PRO A 51 6.82 -8.78 0.06
CA PRO A 51 6.39 -8.12 1.31
C PRO A 51 5.03 -7.45 1.21
N MET A 52 4.71 -6.85 0.06
CA MET A 52 3.41 -6.22 -0.20
C MET A 52 2.24 -7.21 -0.32
N PHE A 53 2.49 -8.53 -0.41
CA PHE A 53 1.41 -9.56 -0.44
C PHE A 53 0.53 -9.53 0.81
N GLY A 54 1.00 -8.94 1.90
CA GLY A 54 0.21 -8.72 3.10
C GLY A 54 -1.11 -7.99 2.85
N VAL A 55 -1.19 -7.14 1.83
CA VAL A 55 -2.44 -6.46 1.45
C VAL A 55 -3.50 -7.46 0.96
N VAL A 56 -3.08 -8.56 0.31
CA VAL A 56 -3.98 -9.61 -0.17
C VAL A 56 -4.60 -10.36 1.00
N VAL A 57 -3.76 -10.86 1.92
CA VAL A 57 -4.22 -11.67 3.06
C VAL A 57 -4.98 -10.87 4.10
N THR A 58 -4.84 -9.54 4.13
CA THR A 58 -5.58 -8.66 5.05
C THR A 58 -6.78 -7.97 4.41
N TRP A 59 -6.98 -8.10 3.09
CA TRP A 59 -8.00 -7.37 2.35
C TRP A 59 -9.41 -7.54 2.92
N ASN A 60 -9.84 -8.78 3.13
CA ASN A 60 -11.19 -9.06 3.63
C ASN A 60 -11.41 -8.52 5.05
N ALA A 61 -10.39 -8.57 5.91
CA ALA A 61 -10.48 -7.99 7.26
C ALA A 61 -10.59 -6.46 7.21
N LEU A 62 -9.82 -5.81 6.31
CA LEU A 62 -9.93 -4.38 6.04
C LEU A 62 -11.35 -4.01 5.56
N MET A 63 -11.86 -4.73 4.56
CA MET A 63 -13.17 -4.45 3.99
C MET A 63 -14.29 -4.66 5.01
N GLY A 64 -14.17 -5.64 5.91
CA GLY A 64 -15.10 -5.82 7.02
C GLY A 64 -15.18 -4.60 7.93
N ALA A 65 -14.08 -3.89 8.13
CA ALA A 65 -14.06 -2.65 8.92
C ALA A 65 -14.57 -1.45 8.13
N VAL A 66 -14.14 -1.29 6.86
CA VAL A 66 -14.52 -0.14 6.02
C VAL A 66 -15.99 -0.16 5.65
N MET A 67 -16.56 -1.34 5.43
CA MET A 67 -17.97 -1.54 5.04
C MET A 67 -18.93 -1.72 6.22
N ASP A 68 -18.46 -1.55 7.47
CA ASP A 68 -19.33 -1.61 8.64
C ASP A 68 -20.48 -0.58 8.51
N PRO A 69 -21.76 -1.01 8.46
CA PRO A 69 -22.87 -0.08 8.33
C PRO A 69 -22.94 0.96 9.45
N GLU A 70 -22.52 0.58 10.66
CA GLU A 70 -22.51 1.50 11.80
C GLU A 70 -21.43 2.57 11.69
N LEU A 71 -20.37 2.33 10.92
CA LEU A 71 -19.33 3.33 10.66
C LEU A 71 -19.85 4.47 9.79
N GLY A 72 -20.76 4.17 8.84
CA GLY A 72 -21.34 5.16 7.94
C GLY A 72 -20.36 5.72 6.91
N ALA A 73 -19.34 4.95 6.51
CA ALA A 73 -18.36 5.40 5.53
C ALA A 73 -18.97 5.52 4.12
N ASP A 74 -18.81 6.70 3.50
CA ASP A 74 -19.16 6.91 2.10
C ASP A 74 -18.00 6.49 1.19
N LEU A 75 -18.11 5.29 0.62
CA LEU A 75 -17.05 4.67 -0.19
C LEU A 75 -16.71 5.46 -1.47
N LEU A 76 -17.66 6.24 -2.03
CA LEU A 76 -17.39 7.09 -3.20
C LEU A 76 -16.52 8.30 -2.86
N ARG A 77 -16.47 8.66 -1.59
CA ARG A 77 -15.69 9.79 -1.08
C ARG A 77 -14.43 9.35 -0.35
N LEU A 78 -14.27 8.04 -0.16
CA LEU A 78 -13.12 7.46 0.50
C LEU A 78 -11.93 7.43 -0.45
N VAL A 79 -10.80 7.92 0.02
CA VAL A 79 -9.51 7.81 -0.67
C VAL A 79 -8.47 7.22 0.28
N HIS A 80 -7.65 6.33 -0.24
CA HIS A 80 -6.52 5.80 0.49
C HIS A 80 -5.46 6.90 0.60
N GLY A 81 -5.19 7.35 1.80
CA GLY A 81 -4.29 8.46 2.09
C GLY A 81 -2.89 8.02 2.46
N GLU A 82 -2.77 7.04 3.35
CA GLU A 82 -1.51 6.60 3.93
C GLU A 82 -1.49 5.09 4.13
N GLN A 83 -0.30 4.51 3.98
CA GLN A 83 -0.03 3.10 4.26
C GLN A 83 1.31 2.97 4.97
N ASP A 84 1.34 2.27 6.11
CA ASP A 84 2.57 1.91 6.82
C ASP A 84 2.57 0.41 7.09
N MET A 85 3.55 -0.30 6.53
CA MET A 85 3.64 -1.75 6.64
C MET A 85 4.95 -2.15 7.31
N ARG A 86 4.86 -2.96 8.37
CA ARG A 86 6.00 -3.58 9.05
C ARG A 86 6.03 -5.06 8.72
N PHE A 87 7.15 -5.52 8.20
CA PHE A 87 7.40 -6.89 7.77
C PHE A 87 8.19 -7.63 8.86
N LEU A 88 7.54 -8.56 9.55
CA LEU A 88 8.08 -9.20 10.76
C LEU A 88 8.61 -10.61 10.47
N ALA A 89 7.91 -11.34 9.60
CA ALA A 89 8.32 -12.66 9.12
C ALA A 89 7.86 -12.85 7.67
N PRO A 90 8.55 -13.70 6.87
CA PRO A 90 8.13 -14.02 5.51
C PRO A 90 6.81 -14.79 5.50
N ILE A 91 6.00 -14.56 4.47
CA ILE A 91 4.81 -15.34 4.15
C ILE A 91 5.17 -16.33 3.05
N ARG A 92 4.77 -17.59 3.19
CA ARG A 92 5.12 -18.68 2.26
C ARG A 92 3.91 -19.44 1.78
N PRO A 93 3.99 -20.15 0.65
CA PRO A 93 2.93 -21.07 0.22
C PRO A 93 2.60 -22.08 1.33
N GLY A 94 1.31 -22.34 1.54
CA GLY A 94 0.80 -23.23 2.59
C GLY A 94 0.59 -22.55 3.94
N ASP A 95 1.03 -21.32 4.15
CA ASP A 95 0.71 -20.58 5.36
C ASP A 95 -0.80 -20.32 5.47
N LYS A 96 -1.31 -20.37 6.70
CA LYS A 96 -2.65 -19.93 7.05
C LYS A 96 -2.53 -18.63 7.84
N ILE A 97 -2.82 -17.53 7.18
CA ILE A 97 -2.69 -16.19 7.76
C ILE A 97 -4.03 -15.73 8.32
N THR A 98 -4.06 -15.47 9.61
CA THR A 98 -5.21 -14.89 10.29
C THR A 98 -5.06 -13.38 10.38
N ALA A 99 -5.91 -12.67 9.66
CA ALA A 99 -5.98 -11.21 9.62
C ALA A 99 -6.99 -10.67 10.63
N ARG A 100 -6.67 -9.58 11.29
CA ARG A 100 -7.54 -8.85 12.23
C ARG A 100 -7.52 -7.38 11.89
N ALA A 101 -8.67 -6.72 12.03
CA ALA A 101 -8.80 -5.28 11.84
C ALA A 101 -9.32 -4.61 13.11
N LYS A 102 -8.84 -3.38 13.36
CA LYS A 102 -9.29 -2.52 14.46
C LYS A 102 -9.27 -1.07 14.00
N ILE A 103 -10.36 -0.33 14.23
CA ILE A 103 -10.38 1.12 14.03
C ILE A 103 -9.61 1.78 15.17
N ILE A 104 -8.56 2.54 14.85
CA ILE A 104 -7.68 3.18 15.82
C ILE A 104 -8.09 4.61 16.10
N SER A 105 -8.44 5.36 15.06
CA SER A 105 -8.85 6.76 15.19
C SER A 105 -9.81 7.19 14.11
N ILE A 106 -10.64 8.17 14.41
CA ILE A 106 -11.46 8.95 13.48
C ILE A 106 -11.32 10.41 13.88
N GLU A 107 -10.73 11.22 12.99
CA GLU A 107 -10.43 12.62 13.28
C GLU A 107 -11.04 13.55 12.23
N PRO A 108 -11.72 14.62 12.65
CA PRO A 108 -12.18 15.65 11.73
C PRO A 108 -10.99 16.44 11.18
N LYS A 109 -11.09 16.81 9.91
CA LYS A 109 -10.17 17.72 9.21
C LYS A 109 -11.00 18.82 8.53
N ALA A 110 -10.36 19.93 8.18
CA ALA A 110 -11.04 21.06 7.53
C ALA A 110 -11.79 20.65 6.23
N THR A 111 -11.33 19.63 5.53
CA THR A 111 -11.86 19.19 4.23
C THR A 111 -12.53 17.82 4.24
N GLY A 112 -12.72 17.23 5.42
CA GLY A 112 -13.29 15.89 5.58
C GLY A 112 -12.93 15.24 6.90
N GLU A 113 -12.74 13.93 6.89
CA GLU A 113 -12.34 13.16 8.07
C GLU A 113 -11.25 12.17 7.70
N THR A 114 -10.29 11.93 8.60
CA THR A 114 -9.35 10.83 8.50
C THR A 114 -9.77 9.69 9.40
N MET A 115 -9.50 8.47 8.97
CA MET A 115 -9.66 7.27 9.78
C MET A 115 -8.41 6.41 9.64
N ALA A 116 -7.92 5.87 10.76
CA ALA A 116 -6.83 4.91 10.78
C ALA A 116 -7.35 3.54 11.22
N ILE A 117 -7.00 2.50 10.45
CA ILE A 117 -7.31 1.11 10.72
C ILE A 117 -6.00 0.36 10.88
N GLU A 118 -5.83 -0.30 12.01
CA GLU A 118 -4.75 -1.24 12.25
C GLU A 118 -5.14 -2.62 11.73
N LEU A 119 -4.25 -3.24 10.94
CA LEU A 119 -4.39 -4.62 10.51
C LEU A 119 -3.22 -5.44 11.06
N GLY A 120 -3.54 -6.53 11.75
CA GLY A 120 -2.58 -7.53 12.18
C GLY A 120 -2.72 -8.79 11.33
N ALA A 121 -1.60 -9.36 10.88
CA ALA A 121 -1.55 -10.64 10.20
C ALA A 121 -0.63 -11.57 11.00
N ASP A 122 -1.15 -12.72 11.41
CA ASP A 122 -0.41 -13.73 12.16
C ASP A 122 -0.49 -15.07 11.43
N ASN A 123 0.59 -15.88 11.48
CA ASN A 123 0.62 -17.20 10.84
C ASN A 123 -0.14 -18.25 11.67
N GLN A 124 -0.15 -19.50 11.20
CA GLN A 124 -0.84 -20.62 11.85
C GLN A 124 -0.29 -20.99 13.25
N LYS A 125 0.90 -20.49 13.60
CA LYS A 125 1.50 -20.67 14.94
C LYS A 125 1.16 -19.52 15.87
N GLY A 126 0.43 -18.50 15.39
CA GLY A 126 0.16 -17.27 16.13
C GLY A 126 1.31 -16.26 16.12
N GLU A 127 2.35 -16.49 15.31
CA GLU A 127 3.48 -15.58 15.18
C GLU A 127 3.10 -14.42 14.25
N PRO A 128 3.42 -13.17 14.61
CA PRO A 128 3.11 -12.02 13.79
C PRO A 128 3.98 -12.00 12.52
N VAL A 129 3.34 -11.94 11.36
CA VAL A 129 4.02 -11.82 10.06
C VAL A 129 4.02 -10.39 9.54
N GLN A 130 2.94 -9.63 9.79
CA GLN A 130 2.86 -8.22 9.41
C GLN A 130 2.00 -7.39 10.36
N ARG A 131 2.32 -6.11 10.45
CA ARG A 131 1.49 -5.08 11.06
C ARG A 131 1.35 -3.94 10.06
N ILE A 132 0.11 -3.51 9.86
CA ILE A 132 -0.24 -2.53 8.84
C ILE A 132 -1.09 -1.43 9.47
N MET A 133 -0.74 -0.18 9.20
CA MET A 133 -1.60 0.96 9.48
C MET A 133 -2.16 1.47 8.14
N PHE A 134 -3.46 1.38 8.00
CA PHE A 134 -4.19 1.81 6.81
C PHE A 134 -4.91 3.12 7.11
N GLY A 135 -4.47 4.19 6.46
CA GLY A 135 -5.01 5.54 6.64
C GLY A 135 -5.89 5.94 5.47
N VAL A 136 -7.15 6.27 5.74
CA VAL A 136 -8.09 6.78 4.74
C VAL A 136 -8.49 8.20 5.03
N PHE A 137 -8.85 8.91 3.98
CA PHE A 137 -9.48 10.22 4.04
C PHE A 137 -10.85 10.16 3.36
N ILE A 138 -11.88 10.60 4.06
CA ILE A 138 -13.24 10.73 3.53
C ILE A 138 -13.47 12.20 3.25
N ARG A 139 -13.59 12.54 1.97
CA ARG A 139 -13.76 13.92 1.51
C ARG A 139 -15.04 14.53 2.05
N GLY A 140 -14.97 15.75 2.59
CA GLY A 140 -16.12 16.55 2.98
C GLY A 140 -16.94 17.01 1.79
N GLY A 141 -18.24 17.38 2.01
CA GLY A 141 -19.13 17.81 0.94
C GLY A 141 -18.79 19.17 0.30
N ASN A 142 -17.95 19.99 0.91
CA ASN A 142 -17.53 21.28 0.36
C ASN A 142 -16.28 21.14 -0.53
N ARG A 143 -16.48 21.19 -1.83
CA ARG A 143 -15.47 21.05 -2.89
C ARG A 143 -14.39 22.15 -2.92
N ARG A 144 -14.44 23.19 -2.09
CA ARG A 144 -13.61 24.40 -2.22
C ARG A 144 -12.37 24.48 -1.34
N ALA A 145 -12.06 23.47 -0.53
CA ALA A 145 -10.91 23.51 0.38
C ALA A 145 -10.00 22.27 0.23
N ALA A 146 -9.61 21.92 -0.98
CA ALA A 146 -8.81 20.71 -1.21
C ALA A 146 -7.40 21.02 -1.73
N VAL A 147 -6.71 21.98 -1.11
CA VAL A 147 -5.25 22.09 -1.19
C VAL A 147 -4.75 22.31 0.23
N ALA A 148 -4.89 21.32 1.08
CA ALA A 148 -4.09 21.28 2.29
C ALA A 148 -2.65 20.96 1.88
N GLU A 149 -1.76 21.90 2.09
CA GLU A 149 -0.33 21.74 1.99
C GLU A 149 0.08 20.53 2.85
N ALA A 150 0.38 19.43 2.18
CA ALA A 150 1.09 18.36 2.84
C ALA A 150 2.46 18.92 3.19
N HIS A 151 2.76 19.04 4.48
CA HIS A 151 4.13 19.19 4.93
C HIS A 151 4.86 17.89 4.56
N GLY A 152 5.23 17.78 3.27
CA GLY A 152 6.32 16.91 2.87
C GLY A 152 7.56 17.47 3.55
N VAL A 153 8.39 16.61 4.09
CA VAL A 153 9.79 16.98 4.27
C VAL A 153 10.19 17.50 2.90
N GLU A 154 10.42 18.82 2.79
CA GLU A 154 10.98 19.36 1.57
C GLU A 154 12.28 18.59 1.33
N ALA A 155 12.22 17.64 0.42
CA ALA A 155 13.40 17.09 -0.23
C ALA A 155 14.06 18.21 -1.08
N GLY A 156 14.01 19.42 -0.52
CA GLY A 156 14.60 20.62 -1.07
C GLY A 156 16.08 20.41 -1.15
N ARG A 157 16.59 20.09 -2.35
CA ARG A 157 17.99 20.17 -2.76
C ARG A 157 18.93 19.04 -2.37
N ARG A 158 18.51 17.94 -1.77
CA ARG A 158 19.39 16.76 -1.63
C ARG A 158 19.47 16.01 -2.96
N VAL A 159 20.67 15.74 -3.44
CA VAL A 159 20.87 14.83 -4.57
C VAL A 159 20.41 13.44 -4.15
N PRO A 160 19.52 12.76 -4.89
CA PRO A 160 19.13 11.41 -4.55
C PRO A 160 20.32 10.45 -4.69
N LEU A 161 20.36 9.41 -3.86
CA LEU A 161 21.30 8.29 -4.02
C LEU A 161 21.17 7.66 -5.40
N PHE A 162 19.93 7.47 -5.82
CA PHE A 162 19.56 6.98 -7.15
C PHE A 162 18.11 7.32 -7.47
N SER A 163 17.77 7.16 -8.75
CA SER A 163 16.41 7.27 -9.26
C SER A 163 16.13 6.09 -10.17
N VAL A 164 14.95 5.48 -10.05
CA VAL A 164 14.52 4.34 -10.87
C VAL A 164 13.21 4.68 -11.54
N ALA A 165 13.18 4.59 -12.87
CA ALA A 165 11.98 4.74 -13.67
C ALA A 165 11.34 3.36 -13.91
N GLN A 166 10.01 3.28 -13.78
CA GLN A 166 9.24 2.07 -13.98
C GLN A 166 8.01 2.38 -14.84
N LYS A 167 7.79 1.57 -15.86
CA LYS A 167 6.64 1.69 -16.74
C LYS A 167 5.42 1.01 -16.12
N ILE A 168 4.30 1.70 -16.12
CA ILE A 168 2.99 1.13 -15.79
C ILE A 168 2.35 0.63 -17.09
N ASP A 169 1.98 -0.63 -17.13
CA ASP A 169 1.38 -1.23 -18.32
C ASP A 169 -0.07 -0.77 -18.54
N PRO A 170 -0.61 -0.89 -19.76
CA PRO A 170 -2.01 -0.54 -20.05
C PRO A 170 -3.02 -1.35 -19.23
N ASP A 171 -2.73 -2.63 -18.97
CA ASP A 171 -3.58 -3.59 -18.27
C ASP A 171 -3.26 -3.72 -16.78
N GLN A 172 -2.36 -2.88 -16.26
CA GLN A 172 -1.85 -2.96 -14.89
C GLN A 172 -2.96 -2.98 -13.84
N THR A 173 -3.98 -2.15 -14.03
CA THR A 173 -5.10 -2.03 -13.09
C THR A 173 -5.94 -3.30 -13.06
N ALA A 174 -6.22 -3.89 -14.22
CA ALA A 174 -7.01 -5.13 -14.32
C ALA A 174 -6.26 -6.31 -13.68
N ARG A 175 -4.96 -6.46 -13.95
CA ARG A 175 -4.12 -7.49 -13.34
C ARG A 175 -4.04 -7.33 -11.82
N TYR A 176 -3.85 -6.10 -11.36
CA TYR A 176 -3.75 -5.82 -9.92
C TYR A 176 -5.09 -6.04 -9.22
N ALA A 177 -6.21 -5.58 -9.78
CA ALA A 177 -7.55 -5.82 -9.23
C ALA A 177 -7.85 -7.32 -9.07
N ALA A 178 -7.47 -8.13 -10.07
CA ALA A 178 -7.66 -9.57 -10.02
C ALA A 178 -6.82 -10.25 -8.93
N ALA A 179 -5.58 -9.81 -8.75
CA ALA A 179 -4.62 -10.44 -7.84
C ALA A 179 -4.74 -9.94 -6.39
N SER A 180 -5.09 -8.67 -6.17
CA SER A 180 -5.18 -8.06 -4.85
C SER A 180 -6.53 -8.22 -4.17
N GLY A 181 -7.59 -8.46 -4.97
CA GLY A 181 -8.98 -8.44 -4.49
C GLY A 181 -9.60 -7.03 -4.46
N ASP A 182 -8.83 -5.98 -4.67
CA ASP A 182 -9.35 -4.61 -4.77
C ASP A 182 -9.99 -4.37 -6.14
N ARG A 183 -11.30 -4.57 -6.18
CA ARG A 183 -12.13 -4.37 -7.38
C ARG A 183 -12.90 -3.06 -7.36
N ASN A 184 -12.39 -2.04 -6.65
CA ASN A 184 -13.04 -0.74 -6.66
C ASN A 184 -13.17 -0.25 -8.13
N PRO A 185 -14.41 0.06 -8.59
CA PRO A 185 -14.66 0.38 -9.99
C PRO A 185 -13.85 1.55 -10.56
N ILE A 186 -13.36 2.48 -9.72
CA ILE A 186 -12.50 3.60 -10.19
C ILE A 186 -11.21 3.13 -10.85
N HIS A 187 -10.82 1.87 -10.65
CA HIS A 187 -9.61 1.26 -11.18
C HIS A 187 -9.84 0.43 -12.45
N VAL A 188 -11.11 0.13 -12.79
CA VAL A 188 -11.43 -0.80 -13.88
C VAL A 188 -12.57 -0.32 -14.80
N ASP A 189 -13.30 0.73 -14.40
CA ASP A 189 -14.41 1.30 -15.17
C ASP A 189 -14.19 2.79 -15.39
N GLU A 190 -14.02 3.17 -16.67
CA GLU A 190 -13.76 4.55 -17.09
C GLU A 190 -14.90 5.52 -16.73
N ASN A 191 -16.16 5.05 -16.80
CA ASN A 191 -17.32 5.89 -16.51
C ASN A 191 -17.42 6.16 -15.02
N VAL A 192 -17.22 5.12 -14.19
CA VAL A 192 -17.23 5.27 -12.72
C VAL A 192 -16.09 6.16 -12.27
N ALA A 193 -14.89 6.01 -12.83
CA ALA A 193 -13.75 6.88 -12.53
C ALA A 193 -14.08 8.35 -12.83
N LYS A 194 -14.67 8.66 -13.99
CA LYS A 194 -15.10 10.01 -14.36
C LYS A 194 -16.21 10.55 -13.45
N MET A 195 -17.21 9.73 -13.09
CA MET A 195 -18.25 10.13 -12.12
C MET A 195 -17.67 10.44 -10.73
N ALA A 196 -16.60 9.75 -10.35
CA ALA A 196 -15.86 10.05 -9.11
C ALA A 196 -14.99 11.32 -9.21
N GLY A 197 -15.00 12.03 -10.35
CA GLY A 197 -14.23 13.25 -10.59
C GLY A 197 -12.76 13.01 -10.90
N LEU A 198 -12.42 11.80 -11.32
CA LEU A 198 -11.08 11.43 -11.78
C LEU A 198 -10.93 11.65 -13.30
N PRO A 199 -9.70 11.81 -13.80
CA PRO A 199 -9.46 12.02 -15.23
C PRO A 199 -9.70 10.78 -16.10
N GLY A 200 -10.05 9.65 -15.49
CA GLY A 200 -10.26 8.32 -16.07
C GLY A 200 -9.80 7.26 -15.09
N ILE A 201 -9.65 6.01 -15.55
CA ILE A 201 -9.11 4.91 -14.76
C ILE A 201 -7.76 5.29 -14.14
N ILE A 202 -7.60 5.02 -12.86
CA ILE A 202 -6.36 5.26 -12.11
C ILE A 202 -5.79 3.94 -11.58
N VAL A 203 -4.47 3.88 -11.45
CA VAL A 203 -3.76 2.76 -10.82
C VAL A 203 -4.05 2.74 -9.32
N HIS A 204 -4.21 1.56 -8.74
CA HIS A 204 -4.36 1.40 -7.30
C HIS A 204 -3.17 2.02 -6.55
N GLY A 205 -3.43 2.74 -5.48
CA GLY A 205 -2.36 3.29 -4.65
C GLY A 205 -1.40 2.21 -4.16
N LEU A 206 -1.95 1.06 -3.72
CA LEU A 206 -1.14 -0.09 -3.27
C LEU A 206 -0.35 -0.76 -4.41
N CYS A 207 -0.81 -0.70 -5.66
CA CYS A 207 -0.02 -1.13 -6.82
C CYS A 207 1.18 -0.18 -7.02
N THR A 208 0.97 1.13 -6.95
CA THR A 208 2.05 2.12 -7.02
C THR A 208 3.07 1.91 -5.89
N MET A 209 2.60 1.59 -4.68
CA MET A 209 3.48 1.25 -3.55
C MET A 209 4.22 -0.07 -3.77
N ALA A 210 3.62 -1.07 -4.45
CA ALA A 210 4.28 -2.33 -4.79
C ALA A 210 5.44 -2.11 -5.77
N PHE A 211 5.29 -1.23 -6.78
CA PHE A 211 6.39 -0.79 -7.62
C PHE A 211 7.53 -0.14 -6.82
N THR A 212 7.20 0.66 -5.83
CA THR A 212 8.19 1.28 -4.94
C THR A 212 8.88 0.23 -4.05
N SER A 213 8.12 -0.77 -3.57
CA SER A 213 8.66 -1.92 -2.83
C SER A 213 9.71 -2.68 -3.65
N LYS A 214 9.44 -2.91 -4.95
CA LYS A 214 10.41 -3.53 -5.86
C LYS A 214 11.71 -2.71 -5.91
N VAL A 215 11.63 -1.38 -6.07
CA VAL A 215 12.82 -0.52 -6.05
C VAL A 215 13.59 -0.67 -4.73
N ALA A 216 12.90 -0.69 -3.59
CA ALA A 216 13.55 -0.85 -2.29
C ALA A 216 14.25 -2.21 -2.16
N ILE A 217 13.59 -3.29 -2.57
CA ILE A 217 14.15 -4.65 -2.52
C ILE A 217 15.38 -4.76 -3.44
N ASP A 218 15.26 -4.32 -4.68
CA ASP A 218 16.34 -4.44 -5.68
C ASP A 218 17.56 -3.60 -5.30
N LYS A 219 17.36 -2.36 -4.88
CA LYS A 219 18.44 -1.38 -4.72
C LYS A 219 18.94 -1.20 -3.31
N LEU A 220 18.11 -1.43 -2.30
CA LEU A 220 18.49 -1.23 -0.90
C LEU A 220 18.70 -2.55 -0.16
N CYS A 221 18.01 -3.62 -0.58
CA CYS A 221 18.10 -4.94 0.04
C CYS A 221 18.95 -5.93 -0.76
N SER A 222 19.53 -5.53 -1.90
CA SER A 222 20.29 -6.40 -2.81
C SER A 222 19.48 -7.64 -3.28
N GLY A 223 18.19 -7.46 -3.51
CA GLY A 223 17.26 -8.50 -3.92
C GLY A 223 16.70 -9.38 -2.78
N ASP A 224 17.23 -9.26 -1.56
CA ASP A 224 16.73 -10.00 -0.41
C ASP A 224 15.54 -9.26 0.23
N SER A 225 14.33 -9.71 -0.08
CA SER A 225 13.09 -9.11 0.42
C SER A 225 12.92 -9.21 1.95
N GLU A 226 13.57 -10.16 2.61
CA GLU A 226 13.49 -10.33 4.06
C GLU A 226 14.26 -9.23 4.82
N ARG A 227 15.15 -8.50 4.13
CA ARG A 227 15.83 -7.33 4.69
C ARG A 227 14.94 -6.09 4.75
N LEU A 228 13.88 -6.00 3.95
CA LEU A 228 12.92 -4.89 4.05
C LEU A 228 12.07 -5.09 5.30
N LYS A 229 12.19 -4.18 6.28
CA LYS A 229 11.49 -4.29 7.58
C LYS A 229 10.28 -3.37 7.70
N ARG A 230 10.27 -2.26 6.96
CA ARG A 230 9.14 -1.34 6.90
C ARG A 230 9.10 -0.63 5.56
N LEU A 231 7.91 -0.40 5.07
CA LEU A 231 7.63 0.51 3.96
C LEU A 231 6.42 1.36 4.33
N ALA A 232 6.59 2.67 4.36
CA ALA A 232 5.51 3.61 4.65
C ALA A 232 5.42 4.66 3.55
N VAL A 233 4.21 5.07 3.20
CA VAL A 233 3.94 6.02 2.12
C VAL A 233 2.74 6.91 2.44
N ARG A 234 2.73 8.09 1.84
CA ARG A 234 1.55 8.95 1.71
C ARG A 234 1.21 9.12 0.24
N PHE A 235 -0.01 8.75 -0.14
CA PHE A 235 -0.51 8.94 -1.50
C PHE A 235 -0.93 10.40 -1.70
N SER A 236 -0.54 11.00 -2.82
CA SER A 236 -0.80 12.42 -3.05
C SER A 236 -1.53 12.73 -4.37
N ARG A 237 -1.26 11.97 -5.41
CA ARG A 237 -1.89 12.10 -6.72
C ARG A 237 -2.11 10.74 -7.36
N PRO A 238 -3.13 10.60 -8.22
CA PRO A 238 -3.33 9.38 -8.98
C PRO A 238 -2.22 9.15 -10.01
N VAL A 239 -1.96 7.89 -10.31
CA VAL A 239 -1.17 7.41 -11.44
C VAL A 239 -2.13 6.84 -12.48
N ARG A 240 -1.86 6.98 -13.76
CA ARG A 240 -2.67 6.41 -14.83
C ARG A 240 -1.95 5.24 -15.50
N PRO A 241 -2.70 4.27 -16.08
CA PRO A 241 -2.11 3.29 -16.98
C PRO A 241 -1.29 3.98 -18.09
N ASN A 242 -0.27 3.30 -18.59
CA ASN A 242 0.70 3.80 -19.57
C ASN A 242 1.65 4.93 -19.10
N GLU A 243 1.54 5.40 -17.87
CA GLU A 243 2.49 6.36 -17.33
C GLU A 243 3.82 5.68 -16.95
N THR A 244 4.88 6.48 -16.89
CA THR A 244 6.13 6.11 -16.24
C THR A 244 6.20 6.83 -14.92
N ILE A 245 6.46 6.07 -13.85
CA ILE A 245 6.74 6.62 -12.52
C ILE A 245 8.23 6.55 -12.24
N THR A 246 8.74 7.52 -11.49
CA THR A 246 10.16 7.56 -11.09
C THR A 246 10.27 7.66 -9.58
N THR A 247 10.84 6.65 -8.96
CA THR A 247 11.13 6.65 -7.51
C THR A 247 12.53 7.19 -7.28
N LYS A 248 12.64 8.24 -6.47
CA LYS A 248 13.90 8.86 -6.02
C LYS A 248 14.11 8.51 -4.56
N VAL A 249 15.32 8.13 -4.19
CA VAL A 249 15.67 7.63 -2.85
C VAL A 249 16.82 8.43 -2.27
N TRP A 250 16.73 8.72 -0.97
CA TRP A 250 17.75 9.42 -0.18
C TRP A 250 18.12 8.60 1.06
N ASN A 251 19.36 8.70 1.48
CA ASN A 251 19.76 8.18 2.79
C ASN A 251 19.25 9.12 3.89
N ASP A 252 18.54 8.56 4.88
CA ASP A 252 18.01 9.29 6.04
C ASP A 252 18.63 8.83 7.37
N GLY A 253 19.79 8.15 7.27
CA GLY A 253 20.58 7.73 8.42
C GLY A 253 20.32 6.30 8.86
N GLU A 254 20.54 6.08 10.16
CA GLU A 254 20.36 4.76 10.80
C GLU A 254 19.65 4.93 12.14
N ARG A 255 18.78 3.98 12.47
CA ARG A 255 18.09 3.92 13.76
C ARG A 255 17.84 2.47 14.16
N ASP A 256 18.14 2.12 15.41
CA ASP A 256 17.91 0.79 15.98
C ASP A 256 18.51 -0.35 15.13
N GLY A 257 19.74 -0.15 14.61
CA GLY A 257 20.44 -1.12 13.76
C GLY A 257 19.82 -1.32 12.38
N ARG A 258 19.00 -0.37 11.91
CA ARG A 258 18.38 -0.39 10.58
C ARG A 258 18.78 0.84 9.80
N LYS A 259 19.09 0.68 8.53
CA LYS A 259 19.28 1.78 7.60
C LYS A 259 17.91 2.36 7.22
N ILE A 260 17.79 3.67 7.32
CA ILE A 260 16.57 4.41 7.00
C ILE A 260 16.78 5.15 5.68
N PHE A 261 15.82 4.98 4.78
CA PHE A 261 15.80 5.68 3.51
C PHE A 261 14.49 6.43 3.35
N ALA A 262 14.60 7.71 2.99
CA ALA A 262 13.48 8.49 2.52
C ALA A 262 13.32 8.29 1.01
N PHE A 263 12.08 8.29 0.52
CA PHE A 263 11.83 8.24 -0.91
C PHE A 263 10.56 9.01 -1.31
N GLU A 264 10.51 9.39 -2.56
CA GLU A 264 9.32 9.93 -3.21
C GLU A 264 9.18 9.32 -4.61
N THR A 265 7.95 9.15 -5.07
CA THR A 265 7.67 8.68 -6.43
C THR A 265 6.93 9.75 -7.21
N PHE A 266 7.38 10.00 -8.42
CA PHE A 266 6.90 11.06 -9.30
C PHE A 266 6.30 10.47 -10.58
N ASN A 267 5.28 11.13 -11.13
CA ASN A 267 4.77 10.84 -12.47
C ASN A 267 5.63 11.51 -13.56
N ALA A 268 5.27 11.28 -14.82
CA ALA A 268 5.99 11.85 -15.97
C ALA A 268 6.04 13.40 -16.00
N ASN A 269 5.10 14.06 -15.31
CA ASN A 269 5.06 15.52 -15.17
C ASN A 269 5.88 16.01 -13.97
N ASN A 270 6.74 15.18 -13.39
CA ASN A 270 7.51 15.45 -12.18
C ASN A 270 6.66 15.89 -10.98
N GLN A 271 5.43 15.39 -10.90
CA GLN A 271 4.53 15.62 -9.76
C GLN A 271 4.61 14.41 -8.83
N ALA A 272 4.81 14.64 -7.54
CA ALA A 272 4.87 13.56 -6.58
C ALA A 272 3.50 12.86 -6.47
N VAL A 273 3.50 11.53 -6.66
CA VAL A 273 2.35 10.64 -6.49
C VAL A 273 2.43 9.89 -5.16
N ILE A 274 3.65 9.62 -4.69
CA ILE A 274 3.96 9.17 -3.33
C ILE A 274 4.88 10.21 -2.69
N LYS A 275 4.57 10.61 -1.46
CA LYS A 275 5.35 11.52 -0.62
C LYS A 275 5.67 10.89 0.73
N SER A 276 6.61 11.48 1.43
CA SER A 276 6.99 11.08 2.79
C SER A 276 7.25 9.57 2.90
N GLY A 277 7.79 8.98 1.82
CA GLY A 277 8.12 7.57 1.78
C GLY A 277 9.26 7.24 2.73
N ILE A 278 9.13 6.14 3.49
CA ILE A 278 10.15 5.61 4.40
C ILE A 278 10.35 4.14 4.10
N ALA A 279 11.60 3.72 3.93
CA ALA A 279 11.99 2.32 3.90
C ALA A 279 13.00 2.05 5.03
N GLU A 280 12.71 1.07 5.90
CA GLU A 280 13.65 0.56 6.90
C GLU A 280 14.21 -0.77 6.41
N VAL A 281 15.54 -0.87 6.37
CA VAL A 281 16.26 -2.04 5.85
C VAL A 281 17.18 -2.58 6.94
N ALA A 282 17.14 -3.89 7.19
CA ALA A 282 18.10 -4.56 8.06
C ALA A 282 19.53 -4.37 7.53
N ALA A 283 20.46 -4.18 8.43
CA ALA A 283 21.89 -4.02 8.12
C ALA A 283 22.49 -5.22 7.39
#